data_983fb64444434009e327ba8b3e05ce38
#
_entry.id   983fb64444434009e327ba8b3e05ce38
#
_cell.length_a   1.000
_cell.length_b   1.000
_cell.length_c   1.000
_cell.angle_alpha   90.00
_cell.angle_beta   90.00
_cell.angle_gamma   90.00
#
_symmetry.space_group_name_H-M   'P 1'
#
loop_
_entity.id
_entity.type
_entity.pdbx_description
1 polymer ?
#
loop_
_entity_poly.entity_id
_entity_poly.type
_entity_poly.pdbx_seq_one_letter_code
_entity_poly.pdbx_strand_id
1 'polypeptide(L)'
;PAQPAPVAPPAGPRGRTGSPIIDPGLQPALITAGVAALLAGGAALGQVALALVVALLQVLTAAGWFRLNGMWPARQGIALAALAGLTADAAVLLADSEGSVAAVVGTLGGFFLLVLVLQTFRPSDPKERFYALTVLGSATVVTALCTSLLVADWVPAGVGAVALATVLAAAPLPGPKLLGPVLGLAAAVLLGLLVGAPPALGVLAGLGALVGRRVAAYDFPSRFVHMTAGVALPLAVASPLIWIATDLLAG
;
A
#
# COMPACT_ATOMS: atom_id res chain seq x y z
N PRO A 1 -53.78 -34.23 19.32
CA PRO A 1 -53.15 -33.07 18.74
C PRO A 1 -51.77 -32.89 19.38
N ALA A 2 -50.72 -33.09 18.59
CA ALA A 2 -49.34 -32.91 19.04
C ALA A 2 -49.06 -31.43 19.27
N GLN A 3 -48.55 -31.07 20.44
CA GLN A 3 -48.13 -29.72 20.79
C GLN A 3 -46.91 -29.33 19.93
N PRO A 4 -46.90 -28.15 19.28
CA PRO A 4 -45.69 -27.70 18.55
C PRO A 4 -44.53 -27.55 19.52
N ALA A 5 -43.35 -28.02 19.10
CA ALA A 5 -42.13 -27.86 19.88
C ALA A 5 -41.81 -26.36 20.12
N PRO A 6 -41.29 -25.97 21.30
CA PRO A 6 -40.93 -24.58 21.59
C PRO A 6 -39.90 -24.09 20.58
N VAL A 7 -40.21 -22.99 19.90
CA VAL A 7 -39.25 -22.30 19.03
C VAL A 7 -38.14 -21.72 19.91
N ALA A 8 -36.90 -22.12 19.67
CA ALA A 8 -35.75 -21.56 20.38
C ALA A 8 -35.71 -20.03 20.19
N PRO A 9 -35.41 -19.24 21.25
CA PRO A 9 -35.26 -17.80 21.12
C PRO A 9 -34.22 -17.45 20.06
N PRO A 10 -34.44 -16.39 19.24
CA PRO A 10 -33.46 -15.96 18.29
C PRO A 10 -32.13 -15.70 19.04
N ALA A 11 -31.05 -16.27 18.53
CA ALA A 11 -29.71 -16.04 19.07
C ALA A 11 -29.47 -14.52 19.10
N GLY A 12 -29.29 -13.97 20.30
CA GLY A 12 -28.98 -12.54 20.48
C GLY A 12 -27.82 -12.10 19.61
N PRO A 13 -27.66 -10.78 19.37
CA PRO A 13 -26.57 -10.28 18.53
C PRO A 13 -25.26 -10.85 19.06
N ARG A 14 -24.62 -11.72 18.26
CA ARG A 14 -23.25 -12.16 18.55
C ARG A 14 -22.43 -10.88 18.65
N GLY A 15 -21.90 -10.58 19.84
CA GLY A 15 -21.02 -9.46 20.03
C GLY A 15 -19.97 -9.47 18.91
N ARG A 16 -19.87 -8.37 18.15
CA ARG A 16 -18.83 -8.22 17.14
C ARG A 16 -17.49 -8.36 17.86
N THR A 17 -16.95 -9.56 17.85
CA THR A 17 -15.52 -9.74 18.04
C THR A 17 -14.90 -9.04 16.84
N GLY A 18 -14.05 -8.01 17.09
CA GLY A 18 -13.39 -7.26 16.02
C GLY A 18 -12.76 -8.19 15.00
N SER A 19 -12.62 -7.74 13.76
CA SER A 19 -12.00 -8.52 12.70
C SER A 19 -10.67 -9.10 13.18
N PRO A 20 -10.40 -10.39 13.03
CA PRO A 20 -9.15 -10.98 13.49
C PRO A 20 -7.99 -10.34 12.74
N ILE A 21 -6.99 -9.85 13.48
CA ILE A 21 -5.76 -9.34 12.89
C ILE A 21 -4.88 -10.54 12.57
N ILE A 22 -4.76 -10.87 11.29
CA ILE A 22 -3.98 -11.99 10.80
C ILE A 22 -2.80 -11.45 10.00
N ASP A 23 -1.61 -11.66 10.51
CA ASP A 23 -0.38 -11.24 9.88
C ASP A 23 -0.18 -11.96 8.52
N PRO A 24 0.21 -11.24 7.44
CA PRO A 24 0.48 -11.82 6.13
C PRO A 24 1.53 -12.94 6.13
N GLY A 25 2.49 -12.90 7.05
CA GLY A 25 3.53 -13.91 7.16
C GLY A 25 4.77 -13.67 6.28
N LEU A 26 5.66 -14.66 6.26
CA LEU A 26 6.98 -14.55 5.62
C LEU A 26 6.89 -14.60 4.09
N GLN A 27 5.99 -15.42 3.53
CA GLN A 27 5.89 -15.57 2.07
C GLN A 27 5.58 -14.26 1.34
N PRO A 28 4.53 -13.48 1.70
CA PRO A 28 4.31 -12.16 1.13
C PRO A 28 5.49 -11.20 1.36
N ALA A 29 6.14 -11.26 2.52
CA ALA A 29 7.29 -10.41 2.83
C ALA A 29 8.49 -10.68 1.89
N LEU A 30 8.76 -11.93 1.56
CA LEU A 30 9.80 -12.29 0.59
C LEU A 30 9.45 -11.82 -0.83
N ILE A 31 8.17 -11.87 -1.21
CA ILE A 31 7.72 -11.32 -2.49
C ILE A 31 7.85 -9.79 -2.49
N THR A 32 7.52 -9.12 -1.38
CA THR A 32 7.78 -7.68 -1.21
C THR A 32 9.26 -7.35 -1.43
N ALA A 33 10.16 -8.14 -0.84
CA ALA A 33 11.61 -7.98 -1.05
C ALA A 33 12.01 -8.19 -2.52
N GLY A 34 11.37 -9.15 -3.21
CA GLY A 34 11.56 -9.36 -4.65
C GLY A 34 11.12 -8.14 -5.48
N VAL A 35 9.95 -7.57 -5.18
CA VAL A 35 9.47 -6.34 -5.84
C VAL A 35 10.38 -5.16 -5.51
N ALA A 36 10.87 -5.04 -4.26
CA ALA A 36 11.84 -4.03 -3.87
C ALA A 36 13.14 -4.15 -4.67
N ALA A 37 13.64 -5.37 -4.88
CA ALA A 37 14.81 -5.61 -5.72
C ALA A 37 14.56 -5.22 -7.19
N LEU A 38 13.37 -5.48 -7.73
CA LEU A 38 12.99 -5.02 -9.06
C LEU A 38 12.92 -3.49 -9.15
N LEU A 39 12.40 -2.80 -8.13
CA LEU A 39 12.39 -1.34 -8.06
C LEU A 39 13.81 -0.77 -8.00
N ALA A 40 14.68 -1.35 -7.18
CA ALA A 40 16.09 -0.95 -7.11
C ALA A 40 16.81 -1.18 -8.44
N GLY A 41 16.59 -2.32 -9.09
CA GLY A 41 17.10 -2.62 -10.43
C GLY A 41 16.57 -1.66 -11.49
N GLY A 42 15.27 -1.37 -11.47
CA GLY A 42 14.62 -0.40 -12.35
C GLY A 42 15.22 0.99 -12.19
N ALA A 43 15.45 1.44 -10.94
CA ALA A 43 16.10 2.72 -10.67
C ALA A 43 17.53 2.77 -11.22
N ALA A 44 18.30 1.67 -11.14
CA ALA A 44 19.65 1.57 -11.70
C ALA A 44 19.66 1.58 -13.24
N LEU A 45 18.60 1.09 -13.88
CA LEU A 45 18.45 1.06 -15.34
C LEU A 45 17.87 2.35 -15.92
N GLY A 46 17.31 3.23 -15.10
CA GLY A 46 16.77 4.53 -15.49
C GLY A 46 15.28 4.69 -15.23
N GLN A 47 14.81 5.91 -15.39
CA GLN A 47 13.47 6.33 -14.96
C GLN A 47 12.32 5.55 -15.64
N VAL A 48 12.45 5.22 -16.92
CA VAL A 48 11.43 4.44 -17.64
C VAL A 48 11.36 3.00 -17.11
N ALA A 49 12.51 2.38 -16.83
CA ALA A 49 12.56 1.05 -16.26
C ALA A 49 11.96 1.04 -14.84
N LEU A 50 12.25 2.04 -14.03
CA LEU A 50 11.65 2.22 -12.72
C LEU A 50 10.13 2.39 -12.83
N ALA A 51 9.64 3.21 -13.77
CA ALA A 51 8.22 3.44 -13.98
C ALA A 51 7.45 2.15 -14.32
N LEU A 52 8.04 1.24 -15.10
CA LEU A 52 7.41 -0.05 -15.40
C LEU A 52 7.23 -0.90 -14.13
N VAL A 53 8.20 -0.89 -13.22
CA VAL A 53 8.07 -1.63 -11.95
C VAL A 53 7.11 -0.91 -10.99
N VAL A 54 7.11 0.43 -10.97
CA VAL A 54 6.12 1.21 -10.22
C VAL A 54 4.71 0.91 -10.72
N ALA A 55 4.49 0.82 -12.03
CA ALA A 55 3.20 0.42 -12.61
C ALA A 55 2.74 -0.97 -12.12
N LEU A 56 3.66 -1.95 -12.02
CA LEU A 56 3.35 -3.25 -11.42
C LEU A 56 2.94 -3.10 -9.95
N LEU A 57 3.68 -2.32 -9.16
CA LEU A 57 3.34 -2.03 -7.77
C LEU A 57 1.96 -1.39 -7.65
N GLN A 58 1.62 -0.44 -8.52
CA GLN A 58 0.32 0.25 -8.55
C GLN A 58 -0.83 -0.71 -8.84
N VAL A 59 -0.70 -1.61 -9.79
CA VAL A 59 -1.72 -2.62 -10.10
C VAL A 59 -1.93 -3.56 -8.91
N LEU A 60 -0.84 -4.02 -8.28
CA LEU A 60 -0.92 -4.86 -7.07
C LEU A 60 -1.54 -4.10 -5.90
N THR A 61 -1.23 -2.82 -5.74
CA THR A 61 -1.79 -1.95 -4.70
C THR A 61 -3.28 -1.76 -4.89
N ALA A 62 -3.72 -1.40 -6.10
CA ALA A 62 -5.14 -1.23 -6.42
C ALA A 62 -5.93 -2.53 -6.18
N ALA A 63 -5.47 -3.65 -6.72
CA ALA A 63 -6.12 -4.94 -6.52
C ALA A 63 -6.13 -5.36 -5.05
N GLY A 64 -5.04 -5.17 -4.34
CA GLY A 64 -4.91 -5.50 -2.92
C GLY A 64 -5.82 -4.65 -2.04
N TRP A 65 -5.91 -3.35 -2.30
CA TRP A 65 -6.75 -2.42 -1.54
C TRP A 65 -8.23 -2.76 -1.64
N PHE A 66 -8.73 -3.05 -2.84
CA PHE A 66 -10.13 -3.46 -3.01
C PHE A 66 -10.43 -4.81 -2.35
N ARG A 67 -9.51 -5.77 -2.44
CA ARG A 67 -9.65 -7.07 -1.76
C ARG A 67 -9.66 -6.93 -0.24
N LEU A 68 -8.74 -6.10 0.29
CA LEU A 68 -8.63 -5.83 1.72
C LEU A 68 -9.94 -5.25 2.29
N ASN A 69 -10.62 -4.40 1.51
CA ASN A 69 -11.90 -3.81 1.88
C ASN A 69 -13.12 -4.67 1.51
N GLY A 70 -12.95 -5.93 1.15
CA GLY A 70 -14.03 -6.85 0.84
C GLY A 70 -14.81 -6.54 -0.45
N MET A 71 -14.31 -5.64 -1.30
CA MET A 71 -14.92 -5.25 -2.58
C MET A 71 -14.33 -6.08 -3.74
N TRP A 72 -14.67 -7.35 -3.79
CA TRP A 72 -14.17 -8.23 -4.84
C TRP A 72 -15.34 -9.02 -5.47
N PRO A 73 -15.42 -9.11 -6.81
CA PRO A 73 -14.58 -8.48 -7.85
C PRO A 73 -15.01 -7.02 -8.16
N ALA A 74 -14.12 -6.07 -7.97
CA ALA A 74 -14.35 -4.63 -8.23
C ALA A 74 -13.58 -4.15 -9.47
N ARG A 75 -13.79 -4.80 -10.62
CA ARG A 75 -12.99 -4.58 -11.85
C ARG A 75 -12.88 -3.12 -12.26
N GLN A 76 -13.99 -2.38 -12.25
CA GLN A 76 -14.01 -0.96 -12.64
C GLN A 76 -13.25 -0.09 -11.66
N GLY A 77 -13.41 -0.32 -10.34
CA GLY A 77 -12.72 0.44 -9.31
C GLY A 77 -11.21 0.20 -9.34
N ILE A 78 -10.79 -1.07 -9.47
CA ILE A 78 -9.38 -1.44 -9.59
C ILE A 78 -8.77 -0.80 -10.84
N ALA A 79 -9.46 -0.86 -11.98
CA ALA A 79 -9.00 -0.25 -13.22
C ALA A 79 -8.86 1.28 -13.09
N LEU A 80 -9.82 1.95 -12.45
CA LEU A 80 -9.78 3.39 -12.26
C LEU A 80 -8.63 3.82 -11.32
N ALA A 81 -8.41 3.11 -10.21
CA ALA A 81 -7.31 3.38 -9.31
C ALA A 81 -5.94 3.11 -9.97
N ALA A 82 -5.80 2.00 -10.71
CA ALA A 82 -4.60 1.71 -11.48
C ALA A 82 -4.35 2.77 -12.56
N LEU A 83 -5.39 3.20 -13.27
CA LEU A 83 -5.30 4.26 -14.28
C LEU A 83 -4.83 5.59 -13.67
N ALA A 84 -5.28 5.93 -12.46
CA ALA A 84 -4.79 7.12 -11.75
C ALA A 84 -3.28 7.06 -11.51
N GLY A 85 -2.77 5.91 -11.05
CA GLY A 85 -1.34 5.69 -10.88
C GLY A 85 -0.57 5.79 -12.20
N LEU A 86 -0.99 5.06 -13.22
CA LEU A 86 -0.34 5.08 -14.53
C LEU A 86 -0.35 6.47 -15.18
N THR A 87 -1.44 7.25 -14.97
CA THR A 87 -1.50 8.63 -15.45
C THR A 87 -0.53 9.52 -14.69
N ALA A 88 -0.38 9.33 -13.38
CA ALA A 88 0.61 10.04 -12.58
C ALA A 88 2.04 9.72 -13.04
N ASP A 89 2.35 8.45 -13.31
CA ASP A 89 3.65 8.04 -13.83
C ASP A 89 3.94 8.71 -15.18
N ALA A 90 2.98 8.67 -16.12
CA ALA A 90 3.12 9.32 -17.42
C ALA A 90 3.30 10.83 -17.28
N ALA A 91 2.54 11.48 -16.39
CA ALA A 91 2.64 12.90 -16.13
C ALA A 91 4.04 13.29 -15.59
N VAL A 92 4.60 12.49 -14.68
CA VAL A 92 5.96 12.69 -14.15
C VAL A 92 7.01 12.48 -15.23
N LEU A 93 6.88 11.43 -16.06
CA LEU A 93 7.82 11.17 -17.15
C LEU A 93 7.82 12.25 -18.24
N LEU A 94 6.72 12.96 -18.40
CA LEU A 94 6.57 14.04 -19.38
C LEU A 94 6.85 15.43 -18.79
N ALA A 95 6.85 15.57 -17.47
CA ALA A 95 7.16 16.81 -16.80
C ALA A 95 8.68 17.03 -16.73
N ASP A 96 9.09 18.29 -16.63
CA ASP A 96 10.43 18.64 -16.19
C ASP A 96 10.60 18.36 -14.68
N SER A 97 11.82 18.44 -14.18
CA SER A 97 12.13 18.18 -12.78
C SER A 97 11.35 19.08 -11.81
N GLU A 98 11.10 20.33 -12.19
CA GLU A 98 10.36 21.30 -11.36
C GLU A 98 8.85 21.01 -11.36
N GLY A 99 8.32 20.47 -12.47
CA GLY A 99 6.91 20.13 -12.66
C GLY A 99 6.48 18.76 -12.10
N SER A 100 7.43 17.89 -11.75
CA SER A 100 7.14 16.49 -11.39
C SER A 100 6.20 16.35 -10.19
N VAL A 101 6.41 17.11 -9.11
CA VAL A 101 5.56 17.07 -7.92
C VAL A 101 4.16 17.61 -8.23
N ALA A 102 4.07 18.71 -9.00
CA ALA A 102 2.80 19.27 -9.45
C ALA A 102 2.04 18.27 -10.33
N ALA A 103 2.73 17.49 -11.16
CA ALA A 103 2.14 16.43 -11.98
C ALA A 103 1.47 15.35 -11.13
N VAL A 104 2.13 14.88 -10.05
CA VAL A 104 1.55 13.91 -9.10
C VAL A 104 0.31 14.49 -8.42
N VAL A 105 0.43 15.70 -7.85
CA VAL A 105 -0.67 16.35 -7.12
C VAL A 105 -1.84 16.66 -8.05
N GLY A 106 -1.56 17.17 -9.24
CA GLY A 106 -2.60 17.49 -10.24
C GLY A 106 -3.34 16.24 -10.71
N THR A 107 -2.64 15.16 -10.99
CA THR A 107 -3.24 13.86 -11.36
C THR A 107 -4.11 13.32 -10.24
N LEU A 108 -3.58 13.32 -9.01
CA LEU A 108 -4.32 12.86 -7.83
C LEU A 108 -5.60 13.68 -7.64
N GLY A 109 -5.53 15.01 -7.71
CA GLY A 109 -6.68 15.88 -7.59
C GLY A 109 -7.70 15.66 -8.69
N GLY A 110 -7.28 15.55 -9.95
CA GLY A 110 -8.14 15.27 -11.11
C GLY A 110 -8.88 13.94 -10.98
N PHE A 111 -8.19 12.86 -10.62
CA PHE A 111 -8.82 11.56 -10.40
C PHE A 111 -9.73 11.53 -9.17
N PHE A 112 -9.37 12.24 -8.10
CA PHE A 112 -10.24 12.35 -6.94
C PHE A 112 -11.57 13.06 -7.28
N LEU A 113 -11.51 14.14 -8.05
CA LEU A 113 -12.71 14.81 -8.57
C LEU A 113 -13.52 13.90 -9.49
N LEU A 114 -12.85 13.15 -10.37
CA LEU A 114 -13.53 12.16 -11.23
C LEU A 114 -14.25 11.10 -10.40
N VAL A 115 -13.62 10.58 -9.36
CA VAL A 115 -14.23 9.61 -8.42
C VAL A 115 -15.47 10.21 -7.77
N LEU A 116 -15.39 11.45 -7.28
CA LEU A 116 -16.54 12.14 -6.68
C LEU A 116 -17.70 12.27 -7.67
N VAL A 117 -17.42 12.71 -8.89
CA VAL A 117 -18.44 12.87 -9.94
C VAL A 117 -19.09 11.52 -10.28
N LEU A 118 -18.28 10.48 -10.53
CA LEU A 118 -18.80 9.15 -10.86
C LEU A 118 -19.67 8.56 -9.75
N GLN A 119 -19.32 8.77 -8.49
CA GLN A 119 -20.10 8.27 -7.36
C GLN A 119 -21.38 9.09 -7.13
N THR A 120 -21.39 10.37 -7.47
CA THR A 120 -22.59 11.23 -7.37
C THR A 120 -23.70 10.73 -8.31
N PHE A 121 -23.35 10.35 -9.53
CA PHE A 121 -24.31 9.89 -10.55
C PHE A 121 -24.62 8.38 -10.48
N ARG A 122 -23.96 7.64 -9.61
CA ARG A 122 -24.21 6.19 -9.47
C ARG A 122 -25.55 5.95 -8.77
N PRO A 123 -26.49 5.18 -9.39
CA PRO A 123 -27.72 4.77 -8.72
C PRO A 123 -27.40 3.71 -7.65
N SER A 124 -27.36 4.09 -6.40
CA SER A 124 -27.08 3.19 -5.27
C SER A 124 -27.63 3.78 -3.96
N ASP A 125 -27.79 2.93 -2.96
CA ASP A 125 -28.11 3.36 -1.59
C ASP A 125 -27.04 4.33 -1.06
N PRO A 126 -27.39 5.39 -0.32
CA PRO A 126 -26.43 6.36 0.23
C PRO A 126 -25.29 5.72 1.05
N LYS A 127 -25.55 4.66 1.81
CA LYS A 127 -24.52 3.95 2.59
C LYS A 127 -23.54 3.21 1.70
N GLU A 128 -24.03 2.52 0.67
CA GLU A 128 -23.20 1.84 -0.32
C GLU A 128 -22.36 2.84 -1.12
N ARG A 129 -22.96 3.98 -1.48
CA ARG A 129 -22.27 5.05 -2.20
C ARG A 129 -21.13 5.64 -1.37
N PHE A 130 -21.38 5.91 -0.08
CA PHE A 130 -20.35 6.42 0.83
C PHE A 130 -19.21 5.42 1.01
N TYR A 131 -19.53 4.15 1.21
CA TYR A 131 -18.52 3.09 1.31
C TYR A 131 -17.69 2.95 0.03
N ALA A 132 -18.36 2.91 -1.14
CA ALA A 132 -17.69 2.84 -2.43
C ALA A 132 -16.79 4.06 -2.69
N LEU A 133 -17.25 5.26 -2.33
CA LEU A 133 -16.46 6.49 -2.42
C LEU A 133 -15.21 6.41 -1.54
N THR A 134 -15.35 5.96 -0.30
CA THR A 134 -14.23 5.83 0.64
C THR A 134 -13.18 4.84 0.13
N VAL A 135 -13.61 3.66 -0.33
CA VAL A 135 -12.69 2.63 -0.83
C VAL A 135 -12.03 3.07 -2.14
N LEU A 136 -12.79 3.59 -3.09
CA LEU A 136 -12.27 4.01 -4.39
C LEU A 136 -11.38 5.25 -4.26
N GLY A 137 -11.79 6.24 -3.45
CA GLY A 137 -10.99 7.44 -3.19
C GLY A 137 -9.66 7.09 -2.53
N SER A 138 -9.67 6.29 -1.47
CA SER A 138 -8.44 5.84 -0.79
C SER A 138 -7.57 4.95 -1.68
N ALA A 139 -8.16 4.04 -2.49
CA ALA A 139 -7.43 3.24 -3.47
C ALA A 139 -6.69 4.14 -4.48
N THR A 140 -7.37 5.16 -5.00
CA THR A 140 -6.78 6.14 -5.93
C THR A 140 -5.59 6.85 -5.29
N VAL A 141 -5.73 7.32 -4.06
CA VAL A 141 -4.66 8.01 -3.32
C VAL A 141 -3.45 7.09 -3.12
N VAL A 142 -3.66 5.91 -2.52
CA VAL A 142 -2.55 4.99 -2.19
C VAL A 142 -1.84 4.51 -3.47
N THR A 143 -2.59 4.27 -4.54
CA THR A 143 -2.03 3.82 -5.82
C THR A 143 -1.24 4.93 -6.52
N ALA A 144 -1.79 6.14 -6.62
CA ALA A 144 -1.11 7.26 -7.26
C ALA A 144 0.14 7.71 -6.47
N LEU A 145 0.13 7.61 -5.14
CA LEU A 145 1.30 7.94 -4.31
C LEU A 145 2.50 7.01 -4.53
N CYS A 146 2.33 5.83 -5.12
CA CYS A 146 3.46 5.00 -5.54
C CYS A 146 4.37 5.73 -6.57
N THR A 147 3.81 6.64 -7.37
CA THR A 147 4.54 7.49 -8.33
C THR A 147 5.62 8.34 -7.65
N SER A 148 5.52 8.61 -6.35
CA SER A 148 6.54 9.34 -5.61
C SER A 148 7.93 8.69 -5.68
N LEU A 149 8.03 7.39 -5.97
CA LEU A 149 9.31 6.72 -6.24
C LEU A 149 9.99 7.20 -7.53
N LEU A 150 9.25 7.79 -8.48
CA LEU A 150 9.83 8.36 -9.71
C LEU A 150 10.47 9.73 -9.49
N VAL A 151 10.11 10.40 -8.40
CA VAL A 151 10.63 11.73 -8.05
C VAL A 151 11.52 11.70 -6.82
N ALA A 152 11.62 10.58 -6.13
CA ALA A 152 12.47 10.41 -4.94
C ALA A 152 13.90 10.11 -5.32
N ASP A 153 14.83 10.64 -4.55
CA ASP A 153 16.22 10.21 -4.54
C ASP A 153 16.41 8.95 -3.66
N TRP A 154 17.56 8.31 -3.75
CA TRP A 154 17.93 7.15 -2.92
C TRP A 154 16.94 5.97 -3.00
N VAL A 155 16.19 5.81 -4.09
CA VAL A 155 15.18 4.74 -4.26
C VAL A 155 15.73 3.35 -3.90
N PRO A 156 16.93 2.92 -4.38
CA PRO A 156 17.44 1.58 -4.03
C PRO A 156 17.63 1.38 -2.52
N ALA A 157 18.12 2.40 -1.81
CA ALA A 157 18.29 2.35 -0.36
C ALA A 157 16.94 2.35 0.37
N GLY A 158 15.99 3.17 -0.09
CA GLY A 158 14.64 3.25 0.48
C GLY A 158 13.87 1.94 0.35
N VAL A 159 13.80 1.36 -0.85
CA VAL A 159 13.10 0.08 -1.04
C VAL A 159 13.85 -1.10 -0.41
N GLY A 160 15.17 -1.03 -0.30
CA GLY A 160 15.99 -1.98 0.46
C GLY A 160 15.67 -1.94 1.96
N ALA A 161 15.49 -0.76 2.52
CA ALA A 161 15.05 -0.57 3.90
C ALA A 161 13.64 -1.16 4.13
N VAL A 162 12.71 -0.96 3.18
CA VAL A 162 11.38 -1.59 3.21
C VAL A 162 11.49 -3.11 3.21
N ALA A 163 12.32 -3.68 2.35
CA ALA A 163 12.53 -5.12 2.25
C ALA A 163 13.03 -5.70 3.58
N LEU A 164 14.07 -5.10 4.17
CA LEU A 164 14.62 -5.53 5.46
C LEU A 164 13.58 -5.42 6.58
N ALA A 165 12.90 -4.28 6.70
CA ALA A 165 11.86 -4.08 7.71
C ALA A 165 10.75 -5.12 7.60
N THR A 166 10.27 -5.39 6.38
CA THR A 166 9.18 -6.31 6.13
C THR A 166 9.57 -7.77 6.39
N VAL A 167 10.72 -8.20 5.90
CA VAL A 167 11.19 -9.59 6.05
C VAL A 167 11.48 -9.91 7.51
N LEU A 168 12.20 -9.04 8.23
CA LEU A 168 12.49 -9.24 9.64
C LEU A 168 11.24 -9.18 10.51
N ALA A 169 10.29 -8.29 10.20
CA ALA A 169 9.01 -8.25 10.89
C ALA A 169 8.16 -9.52 10.66
N ALA A 170 8.37 -10.21 9.53
CA ALA A 170 7.67 -11.45 9.18
C ALA A 170 8.41 -12.71 9.65
N ALA A 171 9.68 -12.61 10.00
CA ALA A 171 10.48 -13.76 10.37
C ALA A 171 9.96 -14.41 11.66
N PRO A 172 9.94 -15.75 11.73
CA PRO A 172 9.49 -16.49 12.92
C PRO A 172 10.59 -16.47 14.00
N LEU A 173 10.86 -15.29 14.56
CA LEU A 173 11.88 -15.10 15.58
C LEU A 173 11.38 -15.59 16.95
N PRO A 174 12.23 -16.28 17.74
CA PRO A 174 11.89 -16.62 19.11
C PRO A 174 11.87 -15.35 19.97
N GLY A 175 10.82 -15.15 20.77
CA GLY A 175 10.72 -14.01 21.67
C GLY A 175 9.40 -13.25 21.57
N PRO A 176 9.36 -12.01 22.09
CA PRO A 176 8.15 -11.20 22.06
C PRO A 176 7.74 -10.80 20.64
N LYS A 177 6.43 -10.66 20.41
CA LYS A 177 5.85 -10.35 19.07
C LYS A 177 6.40 -9.08 18.44
N LEU A 178 6.91 -8.14 19.22
CA LEU A 178 7.50 -6.89 18.73
C LEU A 178 8.96 -7.03 18.29
N LEU A 179 9.62 -8.16 18.59
CA LEU A 179 11.04 -8.35 18.28
C LEU A 179 11.31 -8.20 16.77
N GLY A 180 10.53 -8.88 15.93
CA GLY A 180 10.68 -8.80 14.49
C GLY A 180 10.53 -7.38 13.93
N PRO A 181 9.42 -6.67 14.23
CA PRO A 181 9.25 -5.27 13.83
C PRO A 181 10.36 -4.33 14.31
N VAL A 182 10.82 -4.46 15.56
CA VAL A 182 11.90 -3.63 16.11
C VAL A 182 13.22 -3.91 15.38
N LEU A 183 13.58 -5.17 15.18
CA LEU A 183 14.79 -5.55 14.43
C LEU A 183 14.68 -5.11 12.97
N GLY A 184 13.51 -5.22 12.37
CA GLY A 184 13.24 -4.75 11.00
C GLY A 184 13.45 -3.26 10.86
N LEU A 185 12.92 -2.45 11.77
CA LEU A 185 13.15 -1.01 11.78
C LEU A 185 14.62 -0.67 12.03
N ALA A 186 15.26 -1.32 12.98
CA ALA A 186 16.68 -1.10 13.25
C ALA A 186 17.56 -1.43 12.03
N ALA A 187 17.29 -2.53 11.33
CA ALA A 187 17.99 -2.91 10.12
C ALA A 187 17.77 -1.90 8.97
N ALA A 188 16.54 -1.38 8.82
CA ALA A 188 16.24 -0.33 7.84
C ALA A 188 17.03 0.96 8.12
N VAL A 189 17.09 1.37 9.38
CA VAL A 189 17.89 2.54 9.80
C VAL A 189 19.38 2.32 9.55
N LEU A 190 19.89 1.16 9.95
CA LEU A 190 21.31 0.80 9.74
C LEU A 190 21.66 0.78 8.26
N LEU A 191 20.82 0.23 7.40
CA LEU A 191 21.06 0.25 5.96
C LEU A 191 21.18 1.70 5.45
N GLY A 192 20.24 2.58 5.80
CA GLY A 192 20.27 3.98 5.41
C GLY A 192 21.57 4.68 5.82
N LEU A 193 21.99 4.47 7.08
CA LEU A 193 23.23 5.05 7.60
C LEU A 193 24.48 4.48 6.91
N LEU A 194 24.52 3.16 6.67
CA LEU A 194 25.68 2.50 6.05
C LEU A 194 25.91 2.93 4.59
N VAL A 195 24.84 3.21 3.86
CA VAL A 195 24.96 3.67 2.47
C VAL A 195 25.11 5.19 2.36
N GLY A 196 25.12 5.91 3.48
CA GLY A 196 25.27 7.38 3.51
C GLY A 196 24.03 8.14 3.07
N ALA A 197 22.85 7.51 3.13
CA ALA A 197 21.58 8.15 2.81
C ALA A 197 21.16 9.15 3.91
N PRO A 198 20.23 10.08 3.62
CA PRO A 198 19.69 10.97 4.64
C PRO A 198 19.19 10.21 5.88
N PRO A 199 19.47 10.67 7.10
CA PRO A 199 19.16 9.92 8.33
C PRO A 199 17.68 9.54 8.48
N ALA A 200 16.78 10.37 7.92
CA ALA A 200 15.34 10.10 7.93
C ALA A 200 14.92 8.93 7.04
N LEU A 201 15.72 8.55 6.03
CA LEU A 201 15.31 7.57 5.02
C LEU A 201 15.01 6.21 5.63
N GLY A 202 15.95 5.64 6.38
CA GLY A 202 15.77 4.31 6.98
C GLY A 202 14.62 4.28 7.97
N VAL A 203 14.44 5.35 8.74
CA VAL A 203 13.33 5.48 9.71
C VAL A 203 11.99 5.52 8.98
N LEU A 204 11.80 6.44 8.03
CA LEU A 204 10.52 6.64 7.35
C LEU A 204 10.17 5.47 6.43
N ALA A 205 11.13 4.94 5.68
CA ALA A 205 10.92 3.76 4.85
C ALA A 205 10.56 2.53 5.70
N GLY A 206 11.27 2.30 6.81
CA GLY A 206 11.00 1.20 7.73
C GLY A 206 9.63 1.32 8.42
N LEU A 207 9.28 2.50 8.92
CA LEU A 207 7.95 2.76 9.50
C LEU A 207 6.84 2.58 8.46
N GLY A 208 7.02 3.11 7.25
CA GLY A 208 6.06 2.93 6.15
C GLY A 208 5.83 1.45 5.82
N ALA A 209 6.90 0.66 5.80
CA ALA A 209 6.82 -0.78 5.59
C ALA A 209 6.01 -1.49 6.68
N LEU A 210 6.28 -1.18 7.95
CA LEU A 210 5.60 -1.78 9.10
C LEU A 210 4.11 -1.37 9.14
N VAL A 211 3.81 -0.11 8.84
CA VAL A 211 2.41 0.39 8.75
C VAL A 211 1.69 -0.31 7.60
N GLY A 212 2.27 -0.36 6.40
CA GLY A 212 1.68 -1.05 5.24
C GLY A 212 1.41 -2.53 5.50
N ARG A 213 2.36 -3.22 6.13
CA ARG A 213 2.19 -4.61 6.57
C ARG A 213 1.05 -4.74 7.59
N ARG A 214 0.95 -3.81 8.54
CA ARG A 214 -0.10 -3.82 9.56
C ARG A 214 -1.48 -3.58 8.95
N VAL A 215 -1.60 -2.65 8.00
CA VAL A 215 -2.84 -2.40 7.26
C VAL A 215 -3.30 -3.66 6.52
N ALA A 216 -2.39 -4.39 5.87
CA ALA A 216 -2.71 -5.63 5.17
C ALA A 216 -3.18 -6.78 6.08
N ALA A 217 -2.98 -6.66 7.41
CA ALA A 217 -3.41 -7.65 8.39
C ALA A 217 -4.86 -7.43 8.89
N TYR A 218 -5.49 -6.30 8.57
CA TYR A 218 -6.84 -5.95 9.01
C TYR A 218 -7.92 -6.42 8.02
N ASP A 219 -9.18 -6.31 8.46
CA ASP A 219 -10.41 -6.52 7.73
C ASP A 219 -10.54 -7.94 7.15
N PHE A 220 -10.72 -8.12 5.87
CA PHE A 220 -11.02 -9.41 5.25
C PHE A 220 -9.75 -10.26 4.99
N PRO A 221 -9.09 -10.81 6.04
CA PRO A 221 -7.86 -11.56 5.87
C PRO A 221 -8.12 -12.82 5.05
N SER A 222 -7.37 -12.99 3.98
CA SER A 222 -7.37 -14.17 3.13
C SER A 222 -6.01 -14.35 2.48
N ARG A 223 -5.75 -15.56 1.96
CA ARG A 223 -4.53 -15.80 1.19
C ARG A 223 -4.36 -14.81 0.04
N PHE A 224 -5.46 -14.46 -0.64
CA PHE A 224 -5.43 -13.51 -1.76
C PHE A 224 -5.14 -12.08 -1.32
N VAL A 225 -5.66 -11.65 -0.16
CA VAL A 225 -5.34 -10.34 0.43
C VAL A 225 -3.86 -10.30 0.78
N HIS A 226 -3.34 -11.32 1.45
CA HIS A 226 -1.94 -11.37 1.84
C HIS A 226 -1.00 -11.39 0.63
N MET A 227 -1.37 -12.07 -0.46
CA MET A 227 -0.55 -12.15 -1.69
C MET A 227 -0.70 -10.92 -2.61
N THR A 228 -1.59 -10.00 -2.32
CA THR A 228 -1.75 -8.73 -3.04
C THR A 228 -1.45 -7.53 -2.13
N ALA A 229 -2.34 -7.21 -1.19
CA ALA A 229 -2.13 -6.13 -0.24
C ALA A 229 -0.92 -6.36 0.67
N GLY A 230 -0.73 -7.59 1.17
CA GLY A 230 0.42 -7.95 2.01
C GLY A 230 1.77 -7.79 1.31
N VAL A 231 1.80 -7.97 -0.02
CA VAL A 231 2.99 -7.74 -0.86
C VAL A 231 3.17 -6.26 -1.17
N ALA A 232 2.11 -5.56 -1.61
CA ALA A 232 2.22 -4.22 -2.17
C ALA A 232 2.24 -3.12 -1.12
N LEU A 233 1.43 -3.21 -0.06
CA LEU A 233 1.24 -2.09 0.88
C LEU A 233 2.49 -1.68 1.65
N PRO A 234 3.42 -2.56 2.04
CA PRO A 234 4.68 -2.13 2.64
C PRO A 234 5.44 -1.14 1.75
N LEU A 235 5.50 -1.40 0.44
CA LEU A 235 6.14 -0.51 -0.54
C LEU A 235 5.28 0.71 -0.85
N ALA A 236 3.97 0.54 -1.06
CA ALA A 236 3.07 1.63 -1.42
C ALA A 236 2.98 2.71 -0.33
N VAL A 237 2.89 2.30 0.95
CA VAL A 237 2.88 3.24 2.08
C VAL A 237 4.24 3.90 2.29
N ALA A 238 5.34 3.16 2.07
CA ALA A 238 6.68 3.70 2.19
C ALA A 238 7.05 4.65 1.05
N SER A 239 6.46 4.52 -0.14
CA SER A 239 6.80 5.32 -1.33
C SER A 239 6.82 6.83 -1.08
N PRO A 240 5.72 7.46 -0.60
CA PRO A 240 5.74 8.90 -0.31
C PRO A 240 6.67 9.25 0.87
N LEU A 241 6.88 8.34 1.80
CA LEU A 241 7.77 8.56 2.95
C LEU A 241 9.25 8.54 2.55
N ILE A 242 9.62 7.72 1.55
CA ILE A 242 10.96 7.72 0.95
C ILE A 242 11.20 9.09 0.29
N TRP A 243 10.25 9.58 -0.51
CA TRP A 243 10.36 10.90 -1.12
C TRP A 243 10.45 12.01 -0.07
N ILE A 244 9.59 12.01 0.95
CA ILE A 244 9.66 13.00 2.06
C ILE A 244 11.05 12.98 2.73
N ALA A 245 11.60 11.79 2.97
CA ALA A 245 12.91 11.66 3.61
C ALA A 245 14.05 12.22 2.78
N THR A 246 13.96 12.12 1.45
CA THR A 246 15.04 12.46 0.54
C THR A 246 14.95 13.87 -0.03
N ASP A 247 13.76 14.42 -0.14
CA ASP A 247 13.53 15.75 -0.74
C ASP A 247 13.18 16.81 0.30
N LEU A 248 12.24 16.52 1.21
CA LEU A 248 11.77 17.54 2.15
C LEU A 248 12.58 17.65 3.44
N LEU A 249 13.22 16.54 3.87
CA LEU A 249 13.97 16.49 5.12
C LEU A 249 15.49 16.46 4.92
N ALA A 250 15.98 16.31 3.69
CA ALA A 250 17.39 16.28 3.37
C ALA A 250 17.94 17.66 2.96
N GLY A 251 17.07 18.66 2.76
CA GLY A 251 17.42 20.04 2.38
C GLY A 251 17.96 20.89 3.50
#